data_427930754a9c8f8e59e4ec6910420d43
#
_entry.id   427930754a9c8f8e59e4ec6910420d43
#
_cell.length_a   1.000
_cell.length_b   1.000
_cell.length_c   1.000
_cell.angle_alpha   90.00
_cell.angle_beta   90.00
_cell.angle_gamma   90.00
#
_symmetry.space_group_name_H-M   'P 1'
#
loop_
_entity.id
_entity.type
_entity.pdbx_description
1 polymer ?
#
loop_
_entity_poly.entity_id
_entity_poly.type
_entity_poly.pdbx_seq_one_letter_code
_entity_poly.pdbx_strand_id
1 'polypeptide(L)'
;MICDRFRWVFCQLEVLRHCFPSNLRRILEELPKSLDDTYKRILREINNANHVYAYRLLQCLVVAHRPLRVEELAEMLAFDLSPGGVPKLNADWRWENQEEAVLSACSSLVSVIIERGSRIVQFSHFSVKEFLISDRLARCMEESQFYIIVEHSHTILAQACLGVLLSVDNCTDQPSSRKLPLYEYATEYWVQHIQIGNVELVIKDTLDRFFDTDQLHFSSWLRREYPYDFSTDSEDEDTDMLPSTATLYFAALLGFHGLVERLVVKQPQQVHLLGGHCGTPLHASVYGGHIEVAQLLLAHGADINSRSALDLTPLHITSEMGYLKIVKWLLNNGANVNSQDVRGHVPLHFSVSAGHLDVCRMLLKHGAGVNTRGNTGSTPFLEAWKSGHTDMICLLLEHNPDVTSGKT
;
A
#
# COMPACT_ATOMS: atom_id res chain seq x y z
N MET A 1 -28.80 -6.99 12.87
CA MET A 1 -29.83 -7.34 13.91
C MET A 1 -30.04 -8.83 14.10
N ILE A 2 -30.35 -9.64 13.09
CA ILE A 2 -30.55 -11.10 13.29
C ILE A 2 -29.22 -11.80 13.63
N CYS A 3 -28.17 -11.51 12.89
CA CYS A 3 -26.84 -12.10 13.08
C CYS A 3 -26.22 -11.78 14.46
N ASP A 4 -26.40 -10.56 14.95
CA ASP A 4 -25.92 -10.11 16.26
C ASP A 4 -26.60 -10.85 17.41
N ARG A 5 -27.90 -11.14 17.26
CA ARG A 5 -28.65 -11.93 18.26
C ARG A 5 -28.13 -13.38 18.34
N PHE A 6 -27.85 -14.02 17.19
CA PHE A 6 -27.26 -15.36 17.18
C PHE A 6 -25.87 -15.35 17.79
N ARG A 7 -25.04 -14.35 17.50
CA ARG A 7 -23.70 -14.23 18.10
C ARG A 7 -23.77 -14.01 19.60
N TRP A 8 -24.66 -13.13 20.05
CA TRP A 8 -24.88 -12.94 21.49
C TRP A 8 -25.24 -14.26 22.18
N VAL A 9 -26.21 -15.00 21.63
CA VAL A 9 -26.60 -16.33 22.16
C VAL A 9 -25.41 -17.30 22.16
N PHE A 10 -24.62 -17.34 21.10
CA PHE A 10 -23.45 -18.20 21.01
C PHE A 10 -22.44 -17.89 22.14
N CYS A 11 -22.08 -16.63 22.35
CA CYS A 11 -21.20 -16.22 23.44
C CYS A 11 -21.75 -16.59 24.83
N GLN A 12 -23.06 -16.50 25.01
CA GLN A 12 -23.69 -16.90 26.28
C GLN A 12 -23.64 -18.43 26.48
N LEU A 13 -23.89 -19.20 25.44
CA LEU A 13 -23.81 -20.67 25.48
C LEU A 13 -22.38 -21.16 25.77
N GLU A 14 -21.37 -20.49 25.23
CA GLU A 14 -19.95 -20.81 25.49
C GLU A 14 -19.62 -20.64 26.97
N VAL A 15 -20.06 -19.57 27.62
CA VAL A 15 -19.91 -19.35 29.07
C VAL A 15 -20.62 -20.42 29.87
N LEU A 16 -21.84 -20.78 29.48
CA LEU A 16 -22.62 -21.80 30.17
C LEU A 16 -22.04 -23.22 30.02
N ARG A 17 -21.36 -23.51 28.91
CA ARG A 17 -20.77 -24.81 28.59
C ARG A 17 -19.69 -25.24 29.60
N HIS A 18 -18.98 -24.27 30.18
CA HIS A 18 -17.92 -24.51 31.16
C HIS A 18 -18.38 -24.31 32.62
N CYS A 19 -19.68 -24.15 32.84
CA CYS A 19 -20.27 -23.84 34.13
C CYS A 19 -20.63 -25.11 34.91
N PHE A 20 -20.32 -25.15 36.21
CA PHE A 20 -20.83 -26.19 37.08
C PHE A 20 -22.35 -26.05 37.32
N PRO A 21 -23.12 -27.14 37.33
CA PRO A 21 -24.58 -27.08 37.49
C PRO A 21 -25.07 -26.30 38.71
N SER A 22 -24.30 -26.30 39.81
CA SER A 22 -24.60 -25.54 41.02
C SER A 22 -24.59 -24.04 40.85
N ASN A 23 -23.83 -23.51 39.85
CA ASN A 23 -23.67 -22.08 39.59
C ASN A 23 -24.54 -21.57 38.43
N LEU A 24 -25.24 -22.48 37.75
CA LEU A 24 -25.95 -22.16 36.51
C LEU A 24 -26.97 -21.02 36.69
N ARG A 25 -27.76 -21.05 37.78
CA ARG A 25 -28.80 -20.05 38.03
C ARG A 25 -28.22 -18.66 38.26
N ARG A 26 -27.15 -18.55 39.02
CA ARG A 26 -26.44 -17.27 39.25
C ARG A 26 -25.85 -16.74 37.98
N ILE A 27 -25.18 -17.57 37.20
CA ILE A 27 -24.54 -17.17 35.93
C ILE A 27 -25.57 -16.72 34.92
N LEU A 28 -26.76 -17.35 34.84
CA LEU A 28 -27.84 -16.94 33.98
C LEU A 28 -28.38 -15.53 34.34
N GLU A 29 -28.41 -15.20 35.65
CA GLU A 29 -28.84 -13.86 36.13
C GLU A 29 -27.78 -12.78 35.83
N GLU A 30 -26.49 -13.17 35.78
CA GLU A 30 -25.33 -12.31 35.51
C GLU A 30 -25.00 -12.18 34.02
N LEU A 31 -25.74 -12.84 33.10
CA LEU A 31 -25.47 -12.78 31.67
C LEU A 31 -25.61 -11.35 31.12
N PRO A 32 -24.64 -10.88 30.32
CA PRO A 32 -24.72 -9.59 29.67
C PRO A 32 -25.99 -9.44 28.83
N LYS A 33 -26.63 -8.27 28.88
CA LYS A 33 -27.88 -8.00 28.18
C LYS A 33 -27.68 -7.61 26.70
N SER A 34 -26.48 -7.23 26.35
CA SER A 34 -26.14 -6.82 24.98
C SER A 34 -24.83 -7.48 24.51
N LEU A 35 -24.60 -7.45 23.20
CA LEU A 35 -23.38 -7.93 22.61
C LEU A 35 -22.17 -7.07 23.04
N ASP A 36 -22.35 -5.75 23.12
CA ASP A 36 -21.34 -4.81 23.61
C ASP A 36 -20.91 -5.12 25.06
N ASP A 37 -21.88 -5.40 25.94
CA ASP A 37 -21.57 -5.78 27.34
C ASP A 37 -20.84 -7.13 27.41
N THR A 38 -21.15 -8.04 26.49
CA THR A 38 -20.42 -9.30 26.35
C THR A 38 -18.97 -9.04 25.98
N TYR A 39 -18.71 -8.18 24.99
CA TYR A 39 -17.34 -7.83 24.59
C TYR A 39 -16.57 -7.10 25.69
N LYS A 40 -17.22 -6.17 26.41
CA LYS A 40 -16.60 -5.53 27.58
C LYS A 40 -16.19 -6.54 28.63
N ARG A 41 -17.05 -7.51 28.94
CA ARG A 41 -16.70 -8.58 29.89
C ARG A 41 -15.49 -9.38 29.42
N ILE A 42 -15.47 -9.80 28.15
CA ILE A 42 -14.33 -10.56 27.59
C ILE A 42 -13.04 -9.72 27.68
N LEU A 43 -13.10 -8.41 27.38
CA LEU A 43 -11.93 -7.52 27.49
C LEU A 43 -11.41 -7.39 28.92
N ARG A 44 -12.32 -7.37 29.94
CA ARG A 44 -11.93 -7.36 31.37
C ARG A 44 -11.30 -8.67 31.83
N GLU A 45 -11.68 -9.79 31.21
CA GLU A 45 -11.13 -11.13 31.52
C GLU A 45 -9.70 -11.30 30.97
N ILE A 46 -9.24 -10.43 30.06
CA ILE A 46 -7.86 -10.45 29.58
C ILE A 46 -6.93 -10.14 30.74
N ASN A 47 -6.00 -11.04 31.04
CA ASN A 47 -5.03 -10.87 32.11
C ASN A 47 -4.22 -9.58 31.91
N ASN A 48 -4.09 -8.77 32.96
CA ASN A 48 -3.32 -7.52 32.93
C ASN A 48 -1.87 -7.70 32.42
N ALA A 49 -1.24 -8.83 32.70
CA ALA A 49 0.08 -9.16 32.18
C ALA A 49 0.12 -9.30 30.66
N ASN A 50 -1.00 -9.70 30.06
CA ASN A 50 -1.13 -9.95 28.62
C ASN A 50 -1.78 -8.78 27.86
N HIS A 51 -2.21 -7.75 28.56
CA HIS A 51 -2.99 -6.64 28.02
C HIS A 51 -2.30 -5.97 26.81
N VAL A 52 -1.01 -5.62 26.93
CA VAL A 52 -0.23 -4.96 25.88
C VAL A 52 -0.11 -5.87 24.64
N TYR A 53 0.08 -7.15 24.85
CA TYR A 53 0.19 -8.14 23.78
C TYR A 53 -1.16 -8.35 23.07
N ALA A 54 -2.23 -8.53 23.84
CA ALA A 54 -3.60 -8.64 23.31
C ALA A 54 -3.96 -7.41 22.46
N TYR A 55 -3.72 -6.22 22.99
CA TYR A 55 -4.01 -4.98 22.29
C TYR A 55 -3.24 -4.88 20.96
N ARG A 56 -1.95 -5.20 20.95
CA ARG A 56 -1.12 -5.23 19.74
C ARG A 56 -1.64 -6.21 18.70
N LEU A 57 -2.01 -7.43 19.10
CA LEU A 57 -2.56 -8.44 18.20
C LEU A 57 -3.91 -8.00 17.61
N LEU A 58 -4.80 -7.45 18.43
CA LEU A 58 -6.10 -6.92 17.99
C LEU A 58 -5.92 -5.73 17.02
N GLN A 59 -4.96 -4.84 17.28
CA GLN A 59 -4.61 -3.75 16.37
C GLN A 59 -4.19 -4.29 14.98
N CYS A 60 -3.30 -5.28 14.95
CA CYS A 60 -2.86 -5.90 13.68
C CYS A 60 -4.02 -6.54 12.92
N LEU A 61 -4.90 -7.28 13.62
CA LEU A 61 -6.06 -7.92 13.00
C LEU A 61 -7.08 -6.92 12.45
N VAL A 62 -7.22 -5.75 13.09
CA VAL A 62 -8.14 -4.69 12.61
C VAL A 62 -7.71 -4.14 11.26
N VAL A 63 -6.40 -3.97 11.04
CA VAL A 63 -5.86 -3.25 9.87
C VAL A 63 -5.18 -4.13 8.84
N ALA A 64 -5.07 -5.43 9.07
CA ALA A 64 -4.44 -6.35 8.12
C ALA A 64 -5.19 -6.36 6.77
N HIS A 65 -4.45 -6.28 5.66
CA HIS A 65 -5.00 -6.29 4.31
C HIS A 65 -5.44 -7.68 3.84
N ARG A 66 -4.88 -8.73 4.44
CA ARG A 66 -5.35 -10.11 4.32
C ARG A 66 -5.37 -10.79 5.69
N PRO A 67 -6.09 -11.90 5.85
CA PRO A 67 -6.01 -12.69 7.07
C PRO A 67 -4.55 -13.08 7.38
N LEU A 68 -4.14 -12.88 8.64
CA LEU A 68 -2.79 -13.22 9.09
C LEU A 68 -2.72 -14.68 9.53
N ARG A 69 -1.62 -15.36 9.21
CA ARG A 69 -1.32 -16.66 9.75
C ARG A 69 -0.97 -16.54 11.25
N VAL A 70 -1.18 -17.62 12.00
CA VAL A 70 -0.84 -17.66 13.44
C VAL A 70 0.62 -17.26 13.66
N GLU A 71 1.52 -17.78 12.82
CA GLU A 71 2.96 -17.54 12.89
C GLU A 71 3.32 -16.06 12.56
N GLU A 72 2.61 -15.47 11.60
CA GLU A 72 2.78 -14.06 11.23
C GLU A 72 2.34 -13.13 12.37
N LEU A 73 1.18 -13.41 12.95
CA LEU A 73 0.64 -12.61 14.04
C LEU A 73 1.47 -12.76 15.32
N ALA A 74 1.92 -13.99 15.64
CA ALA A 74 2.76 -14.22 16.79
C ALA A 74 4.13 -13.53 16.69
N GLU A 75 4.70 -13.42 15.48
CA GLU A 75 5.97 -12.73 15.27
C GLU A 75 5.89 -11.23 15.58
N MET A 76 4.70 -10.61 15.46
CA MET A 76 4.48 -9.22 15.87
C MET A 76 4.82 -8.95 17.33
N LEU A 77 4.74 -9.98 18.20
CA LEU A 77 5.08 -9.86 19.61
C LEU A 77 6.58 -9.89 19.88
N ALA A 78 7.38 -10.36 18.91
CA ALA A 78 8.83 -10.40 19.02
C ALA A 78 9.51 -9.08 18.64
N PHE A 79 8.76 -8.06 18.18
CA PHE A 79 9.32 -6.77 17.84
C PHE A 79 9.27 -5.78 19.01
N ASP A 80 10.39 -5.11 19.24
CA ASP A 80 10.42 -3.87 20.01
C ASP A 80 10.03 -2.71 19.07
N LEU A 81 8.81 -2.19 19.27
CA LEU A 81 8.20 -1.13 18.49
C LEU A 81 8.12 0.17 19.32
N SER A 82 9.22 0.55 19.95
CA SER A 82 9.30 1.78 20.75
C SER A 82 8.99 3.01 19.88
N PRO A 83 8.19 3.97 20.34
CA PRO A 83 7.86 5.18 19.59
C PRO A 83 9.11 5.93 19.12
N GLY A 84 9.21 6.22 17.81
CA GLY A 84 10.33 6.94 17.21
C GLY A 84 11.64 6.14 17.08
N GLY A 85 11.65 4.86 17.46
CA GLY A 85 12.79 3.97 17.28
C GLY A 85 12.71 3.16 15.99
N VAL A 86 13.88 2.70 15.52
CA VAL A 86 13.94 1.68 14.47
C VAL A 86 13.50 0.34 15.07
N PRO A 87 12.51 -0.35 14.48
CA PRO A 87 12.02 -1.64 14.97
C PRO A 87 13.14 -2.66 15.08
N LYS A 88 13.20 -3.38 16.20
CA LYS A 88 14.20 -4.43 16.45
C LYS A 88 13.51 -5.75 16.73
N LEU A 89 13.89 -6.78 15.97
CA LEU A 89 13.47 -8.14 16.24
C LEU A 89 14.27 -8.71 17.40
N ASN A 90 13.57 -9.14 18.45
CA ASN A 90 14.18 -9.89 19.56
C ASN A 90 13.75 -11.36 19.44
N ALA A 91 14.68 -12.19 18.99
CA ALA A 91 14.41 -13.62 18.77
C ALA A 91 14.02 -14.37 20.08
N ASP A 92 14.51 -13.89 21.23
CA ASP A 92 14.24 -14.50 22.54
C ASP A 92 12.77 -14.26 23.00
N TRP A 93 12.08 -13.30 22.36
CA TRP A 93 10.66 -13.02 22.65
C TRP A 93 9.71 -13.89 21.84
N ARG A 94 10.21 -14.76 20.96
CA ARG A 94 9.39 -15.69 20.19
C ARG A 94 8.83 -16.80 21.07
N TRP A 95 7.55 -17.05 20.94
CA TRP A 95 6.87 -18.10 21.66
C TRP A 95 7.08 -19.45 21.00
N GLU A 96 7.31 -20.51 21.79
CA GLU A 96 7.41 -21.88 21.28
C GLU A 96 6.07 -22.39 20.74
N ASN A 97 4.97 -22.12 21.46
CA ASN A 97 3.60 -22.42 21.03
C ASN A 97 2.88 -21.14 20.62
N GLN A 98 3.02 -20.76 19.34
CA GLN A 98 2.50 -19.51 18.79
C GLN A 98 0.96 -19.44 18.81
N GLU A 99 0.26 -20.55 18.56
CA GLU A 99 -1.20 -20.59 18.59
C GLU A 99 -1.74 -20.35 20.00
N GLU A 100 -1.15 -21.03 20.99
CA GLU A 100 -1.53 -20.83 22.38
C GLU A 100 -1.25 -19.40 22.85
N ALA A 101 -0.15 -18.80 22.43
CA ALA A 101 0.19 -17.42 22.71
C ALA A 101 -0.90 -16.45 22.19
N VAL A 102 -1.31 -16.59 20.92
CA VAL A 102 -2.32 -15.75 20.29
C VAL A 102 -3.69 -15.95 20.95
N LEU A 103 -4.12 -17.20 21.14
CA LEU A 103 -5.44 -17.51 21.72
C LEU A 103 -5.51 -17.10 23.19
N SER A 104 -4.45 -17.34 23.97
CA SER A 104 -4.43 -16.94 25.39
C SER A 104 -4.41 -15.43 25.58
N ALA A 105 -3.80 -14.69 24.67
CA ALA A 105 -3.78 -13.22 24.73
C ALA A 105 -5.13 -12.62 24.37
N CYS A 106 -5.79 -13.09 23.30
CA CYS A 106 -6.99 -12.47 22.73
C CYS A 106 -8.31 -13.13 23.17
N SER A 107 -8.24 -14.22 23.96
CA SER A 107 -9.42 -14.94 24.47
C SER A 107 -10.43 -15.32 23.37
N SER A 108 -11.72 -15.28 23.65
CA SER A 108 -12.81 -15.64 22.72
C SER A 108 -13.09 -14.57 21.62
N LEU A 109 -12.33 -13.46 21.59
CA LEU A 109 -12.49 -12.44 20.55
C LEU A 109 -11.97 -12.90 19.19
N VAL A 110 -11.02 -13.85 19.17
CA VAL A 110 -10.42 -14.40 17.96
C VAL A 110 -10.64 -15.91 17.86
N SER A 111 -10.53 -16.42 16.66
CA SER A 111 -10.57 -17.84 16.35
C SER A 111 -9.50 -18.18 15.33
N VAL A 112 -8.96 -19.41 15.44
CA VAL A 112 -8.05 -19.97 14.45
C VAL A 112 -8.83 -20.90 13.55
N ILE A 113 -8.74 -20.69 12.25
CA ILE A 113 -9.33 -21.55 11.23
C ILE A 113 -8.24 -22.13 10.34
N ILE A 114 -8.51 -23.27 9.73
CA ILE A 114 -7.62 -23.87 8.74
C ILE A 114 -8.16 -23.55 7.35
N GLU A 115 -7.39 -22.77 6.59
CA GLU A 115 -7.71 -22.45 5.20
C GLU A 115 -6.53 -22.83 4.32
N ARG A 116 -6.79 -23.68 3.29
CA ARG A 116 -5.78 -24.18 2.34
C ARG A 116 -4.50 -24.72 2.99
N GLY A 117 -4.66 -25.37 4.17
CA GLY A 117 -3.55 -25.95 4.94
C GLY A 117 -2.79 -24.97 5.84
N SER A 118 -3.14 -23.69 5.85
CA SER A 118 -2.58 -22.66 6.73
C SER A 118 -3.52 -22.36 7.90
N ARG A 119 -2.97 -22.12 9.08
CA ARG A 119 -3.72 -21.70 10.28
C ARG A 119 -3.84 -20.19 10.28
N ILE A 120 -5.06 -19.68 10.10
CA ILE A 120 -5.36 -18.26 9.96
C ILE A 120 -6.09 -17.77 11.20
N VAL A 121 -5.69 -16.60 11.70
CA VAL A 121 -6.35 -15.90 12.81
C VAL A 121 -7.37 -14.91 12.23
N GLN A 122 -8.56 -14.95 12.78
CA GLN A 122 -9.63 -13.99 12.44
C GLN A 122 -10.43 -13.63 13.68
N PHE A 123 -11.16 -12.52 13.62
CA PHE A 123 -12.16 -12.22 14.63
C PHE A 123 -13.22 -13.30 14.64
N SER A 124 -13.61 -13.73 15.83
CA SER A 124 -14.67 -14.74 16.01
C SER A 124 -16.01 -14.28 15.42
N HIS A 125 -16.19 -12.96 15.22
CA HIS A 125 -17.31 -12.35 14.52
C HIS A 125 -16.93 -10.94 14.03
N PHE A 126 -17.50 -10.49 12.90
CA PHE A 126 -17.18 -9.15 12.31
C PHE A 126 -17.49 -7.99 13.27
N SER A 127 -18.53 -8.11 14.10
CA SER A 127 -18.91 -7.07 15.07
C SER A 127 -17.88 -6.85 16.18
N VAL A 128 -16.92 -7.78 16.40
CA VAL A 128 -15.80 -7.54 17.32
C VAL A 128 -14.93 -6.39 16.78
N LYS A 129 -14.58 -6.44 15.49
CA LYS A 129 -13.82 -5.37 14.83
C LYS A 129 -14.57 -4.04 14.92
N GLU A 130 -15.87 -4.03 14.59
CA GLU A 130 -16.70 -2.81 14.65
C GLU A 130 -16.76 -2.24 16.08
N PHE A 131 -16.84 -3.11 17.09
CA PHE A 131 -16.85 -2.68 18.48
C PHE A 131 -15.53 -2.07 18.91
N LEU A 132 -14.38 -2.70 18.57
CA LEU A 132 -13.04 -2.24 18.96
C LEU A 132 -12.68 -0.86 18.40
N ILE A 133 -13.22 -0.48 17.23
CA ILE A 133 -13.00 0.84 16.59
C ILE A 133 -14.13 1.85 16.85
N SER A 134 -15.13 1.49 17.66
CA SER A 134 -16.31 2.33 17.86
C SER A 134 -16.13 3.35 18.97
N ASP A 135 -16.76 4.53 18.81
CA ASP A 135 -16.86 5.54 19.85
C ASP A 135 -17.54 5.03 21.14
N ARG A 136 -18.30 3.94 21.04
CA ARG A 136 -18.95 3.29 22.20
C ARG A 136 -17.91 2.74 23.17
N LEU A 137 -16.84 2.11 22.63
CA LEU A 137 -15.72 1.62 23.43
C LEU A 137 -14.83 2.77 23.91
N ALA A 138 -14.57 3.77 23.07
CA ALA A 138 -13.76 4.93 23.43
C ALA A 138 -14.30 5.69 24.64
N ARG A 139 -15.63 5.67 24.86
CA ARG A 139 -16.30 6.34 26.00
C ARG A 139 -16.41 5.48 27.26
N CYS A 140 -15.98 4.23 27.23
CA CYS A 140 -15.98 3.36 28.40
C CYS A 140 -14.82 3.74 29.35
N MET A 141 -15.07 3.74 30.66
CA MET A 141 -14.03 4.16 31.63
C MET A 141 -12.90 3.12 31.77
N GLU A 142 -13.24 1.83 31.81
CA GLU A 142 -12.27 0.76 32.06
C GLU A 142 -11.74 0.14 30.76
N GLU A 143 -12.61 -0.09 29.77
CA GLU A 143 -12.26 -0.82 28.56
C GLU A 143 -11.75 0.11 27.43
N SER A 144 -11.80 1.41 27.61
CA SER A 144 -11.28 2.39 26.61
C SER A 144 -9.82 2.17 26.23
N GLN A 145 -9.04 1.52 27.09
CA GLN A 145 -7.66 1.10 26.81
C GLN A 145 -7.55 0.12 25.63
N PHE A 146 -8.65 -0.56 25.28
CA PHE A 146 -8.73 -1.44 24.09
C PHE A 146 -9.31 -0.74 22.86
N TYR A 147 -9.66 0.53 22.96
CA TYR A 147 -10.11 1.30 21.80
C TYR A 147 -9.00 1.42 20.76
N ILE A 148 -9.27 1.00 19.54
CA ILE A 148 -8.28 0.91 18.48
C ILE A 148 -8.37 2.14 17.58
N ILE A 149 -7.30 2.91 17.56
CA ILE A 149 -7.07 3.98 16.59
C ILE A 149 -6.46 3.36 15.34
N VAL A 150 -7.22 3.35 14.25
CA VAL A 150 -6.86 2.67 12.99
C VAL A 150 -5.51 3.15 12.45
N GLU A 151 -5.26 4.46 12.41
CA GLU A 151 -3.99 5.04 11.94
C GLU A 151 -2.79 4.56 12.77
N HIS A 152 -2.93 4.55 14.09
CA HIS A 152 -1.87 4.06 14.98
C HIS A 152 -1.60 2.55 14.75
N SER A 153 -2.64 1.79 14.47
CA SER A 153 -2.51 0.35 14.17
C SER A 153 -1.78 0.10 12.85
N HIS A 154 -2.01 0.93 11.82
CA HIS A 154 -1.22 0.90 10.60
C HIS A 154 0.25 1.25 10.87
N THR A 155 0.53 2.22 11.77
CA THR A 155 1.91 2.55 12.19
C THR A 155 2.62 1.33 12.79
N ILE A 156 1.97 0.63 13.71
CA ILE A 156 2.53 -0.57 14.35
C ILE A 156 2.85 -1.66 13.32
N LEU A 157 1.91 -1.93 12.42
CA LEU A 157 2.09 -2.99 11.42
C LEU A 157 3.14 -2.59 10.37
N ALA A 158 3.18 -1.33 9.95
CA ALA A 158 4.23 -0.79 9.08
C ALA A 158 5.62 -0.90 9.70
N GLN A 159 5.76 -0.54 10.98
CA GLN A 159 7.02 -0.67 11.72
C GLN A 159 7.49 -2.12 11.79
N ALA A 160 6.59 -3.06 12.11
CA ALA A 160 6.95 -4.47 12.14
C ALA A 160 7.35 -5.01 10.76
N CYS A 161 6.62 -4.65 9.71
CA CYS A 161 6.96 -5.00 8.33
C CYS A 161 8.36 -4.50 7.97
N LEU A 162 8.65 -3.21 8.18
CA LEU A 162 9.98 -2.65 7.93
C LEU A 162 11.04 -3.29 8.83
N GLY A 163 10.71 -3.60 10.09
CA GLY A 163 11.60 -4.30 11.00
C GLY A 163 12.02 -5.68 10.48
N VAL A 164 11.07 -6.42 9.89
CA VAL A 164 11.37 -7.70 9.19
C VAL A 164 12.28 -7.47 7.99
N LEU A 165 11.94 -6.51 7.13
CA LEU A 165 12.73 -6.22 5.91
C LEU A 165 14.15 -5.75 6.24
N LEU A 166 14.34 -5.00 7.33
CA LEU A 166 15.65 -4.58 7.85
C LEU A 166 16.42 -5.70 8.56
N SER A 167 15.77 -6.81 8.92
CA SER A 167 16.38 -7.93 9.64
C SER A 167 16.84 -9.05 8.72
N VAL A 168 16.59 -8.95 7.41
CA VAL A 168 17.02 -9.94 6.43
C VAL A 168 18.50 -9.73 6.13
N ASP A 169 19.35 -10.73 6.49
CA ASP A 169 20.75 -10.72 6.11
C ASP A 169 20.90 -10.97 4.60
N ASN A 170 21.49 -10.00 3.90
CA ASN A 170 21.64 -9.99 2.44
C ASN A 170 22.68 -11.01 1.92
N CYS A 171 23.27 -11.84 2.80
CA CYS A 171 24.39 -12.72 2.46
C CYS A 171 24.02 -14.15 2.05
N THR A 172 22.73 -14.50 1.94
CA THR A 172 22.31 -15.86 1.57
C THR A 172 21.27 -15.85 0.48
N ASP A 173 21.59 -16.46 -0.66
CA ASP A 173 20.73 -16.68 -1.85
C ASP A 173 19.47 -17.54 -1.58
N GLN A 174 19.20 -17.89 -0.35
CA GLN A 174 17.95 -18.55 0.03
C GLN A 174 17.12 -17.65 0.93
N PRO A 175 15.84 -17.41 0.57
CA PRO A 175 14.96 -16.64 1.42
C PRO A 175 14.86 -17.35 2.77
N SER A 176 15.37 -16.71 3.79
CA SER A 176 15.15 -17.10 5.20
C SER A 176 13.66 -16.96 5.60
N SER A 177 12.76 -17.05 4.62
CA SER A 177 11.30 -17.02 4.79
C SER A 177 10.80 -18.03 5.82
N ARG A 178 11.51 -19.14 6.01
CA ARG A 178 11.24 -20.07 7.12
C ARG A 178 11.65 -19.55 8.51
N LYS A 179 12.53 -18.52 8.56
CA LYS A 179 13.00 -17.91 9.81
C LYS A 179 12.21 -16.66 10.21
N LEU A 180 11.52 -16.01 9.27
CA LEU A 180 10.76 -14.78 9.47
C LEU A 180 9.33 -14.94 8.88
N PRO A 181 8.39 -15.52 9.64
CA PRO A 181 7.01 -15.78 9.19
C PRO A 181 6.33 -14.56 8.57
N LEU A 182 6.53 -13.36 9.13
CA LEU A 182 5.90 -12.12 8.65
C LEU A 182 6.50 -11.59 7.33
N TYR A 183 7.59 -12.18 6.82
CA TYR A 183 8.32 -11.66 5.67
C TYR A 183 7.47 -11.53 4.39
N GLU A 184 6.67 -12.55 4.05
CA GLU A 184 5.79 -12.51 2.86
C GLU A 184 4.74 -11.40 2.97
N TYR A 185 4.13 -11.25 4.14
CA TYR A 185 3.19 -10.17 4.40
C TYR A 185 3.89 -8.80 4.31
N ALA A 186 5.06 -8.71 4.92
CA ALA A 186 5.84 -7.47 4.94
C ALA A 186 6.20 -7.00 3.53
N THR A 187 6.70 -7.88 2.66
CA THR A 187 7.08 -7.51 1.28
C THR A 187 5.90 -6.98 0.47
N GLU A 188 4.70 -7.53 0.66
CA GLU A 188 3.52 -7.23 -0.13
C GLU A 188 2.74 -5.99 0.37
N TYR A 189 2.68 -5.75 1.70
CA TYR A 189 1.70 -4.80 2.27
C TYR A 189 2.31 -3.62 3.03
N TRP A 190 3.64 -3.53 3.25
CA TRP A 190 4.23 -2.45 4.04
C TRP A 190 3.94 -1.06 3.48
N VAL A 191 3.93 -0.91 2.14
CA VAL A 191 3.66 0.37 1.45
C VAL A 191 2.24 0.84 1.76
N GLN A 192 1.25 -0.04 1.60
CA GLN A 192 -0.16 0.29 1.84
C GLN A 192 -0.41 0.74 3.28
N HIS A 193 0.32 0.17 4.25
CA HIS A 193 0.21 0.61 5.64
C HIS A 193 0.78 2.01 5.84
N ILE A 194 1.87 2.36 5.17
CA ILE A 194 2.51 3.68 5.31
C ILE A 194 1.68 4.79 4.66
N GLN A 195 0.96 4.49 3.59
CA GLN A 195 0.14 5.47 2.87
C GLN A 195 -1.11 5.93 3.64
N ILE A 196 -1.35 5.41 4.84
CA ILE A 196 -2.51 5.80 5.66
C ILE A 196 -2.16 6.96 6.60
N GLY A 197 -2.91 8.07 6.48
CA GLY A 197 -2.79 9.20 7.40
C GLY A 197 -1.35 9.74 7.52
N ASN A 198 -0.87 9.89 8.75
CA ASN A 198 0.47 10.42 9.04
C ASN A 198 1.52 9.34 9.36
N VAL A 199 1.27 8.08 8.99
CA VAL A 199 2.17 6.94 9.32
C VAL A 199 3.58 7.21 8.82
N GLU A 200 3.76 7.68 7.58
CA GLU A 200 5.06 8.02 7.00
C GLU A 200 5.88 8.96 7.90
N LEU A 201 5.22 10.00 8.43
CA LEU A 201 5.88 10.99 9.29
C LEU A 201 6.34 10.39 10.62
N VAL A 202 5.53 9.49 11.19
CA VAL A 202 5.83 8.86 12.48
C VAL A 202 7.02 7.90 12.38
N ILE A 203 7.17 7.19 11.24
CA ILE A 203 8.21 6.17 11.04
C ILE A 203 9.36 6.66 10.14
N LYS A 204 9.53 7.98 10.00
CA LYS A 204 10.51 8.62 9.11
C LYS A 204 11.94 8.03 9.25
N ASP A 205 12.42 7.85 10.49
CA ASP A 205 13.78 7.37 10.75
C ASP A 205 13.97 5.91 10.29
N THR A 206 12.91 5.10 10.40
CA THR A 206 12.89 3.72 9.87
C THR A 206 12.89 3.70 8.35
N LEU A 207 12.12 4.60 7.72
CA LEU A 207 12.11 4.75 6.26
C LEU A 207 13.46 5.24 5.74
N ASP A 208 14.03 6.27 6.36
CA ASP A 208 15.34 6.80 5.96
C ASP A 208 16.41 5.71 6.02
N ARG A 209 16.37 4.82 7.04
CA ARG A 209 17.26 3.68 7.14
C ARG A 209 16.99 2.60 6.10
N PHE A 210 15.71 2.32 5.79
CA PHE A 210 15.35 1.31 4.79
C PHE A 210 15.75 1.74 3.37
N PHE A 211 15.62 3.04 3.06
CA PHE A 211 16.00 3.65 1.79
C PHE A 211 17.49 4.08 1.73
N ASP A 212 18.27 3.76 2.74
CA ASP A 212 19.72 4.05 2.73
C ASP A 212 20.42 3.22 1.66
N THR A 213 21.06 3.92 0.71
CA THR A 213 21.76 3.31 -0.42
C THR A 213 22.98 2.51 -0.02
N ASP A 214 23.56 2.79 1.17
CA ASP A 214 24.70 2.05 1.71
C ASP A 214 24.28 0.68 2.29
N GLN A 215 22.97 0.41 2.37
CA GLN A 215 22.38 -0.82 2.85
C GLN A 215 21.66 -1.57 1.72
N LEU A 216 21.79 -2.91 1.71
CA LEU A 216 21.21 -3.74 0.64
C LEU A 216 19.71 -4.05 0.83
N HIS A 217 19.08 -3.63 1.94
CA HIS A 217 17.70 -4.00 2.26
C HIS A 217 16.71 -3.53 1.22
N PHE A 218 16.79 -2.25 0.84
CA PHE A 218 15.93 -1.66 -0.17
C PHE A 218 16.15 -2.28 -1.55
N SER A 219 17.40 -2.50 -1.95
CA SER A 219 17.75 -3.12 -3.23
C SER A 219 17.25 -4.57 -3.33
N SER A 220 17.36 -5.34 -2.26
CA SER A 220 16.88 -6.73 -2.20
C SER A 220 15.35 -6.79 -2.33
N TRP A 221 14.63 -5.87 -1.66
CA TRP A 221 13.18 -5.77 -1.79
C TRP A 221 12.76 -5.37 -3.20
N LEU A 222 13.42 -4.36 -3.80
CA LEU A 222 13.10 -3.87 -5.14
C LEU A 222 13.28 -4.95 -6.21
N ARG A 223 14.38 -5.70 -6.20
CA ARG A 223 14.63 -6.79 -7.16
C ARG A 223 13.52 -7.84 -7.15
N ARG A 224 12.91 -8.05 -5.99
CA ARG A 224 11.80 -8.98 -5.85
C ARG A 224 10.49 -8.41 -6.39
N GLU A 225 10.15 -7.17 -6.05
CA GLU A 225 8.85 -6.56 -6.39
C GLU A 225 8.82 -5.95 -7.80
N TYR A 226 9.97 -5.46 -8.28
CA TYR A 226 10.10 -4.80 -9.58
C TYR A 226 11.21 -5.45 -10.43
N PRO A 227 11.14 -6.76 -10.73
CA PRO A 227 12.23 -7.47 -11.42
C PRO A 227 12.51 -6.92 -12.83
N TYR A 228 11.53 -6.34 -13.50
CA TYR A 228 11.67 -5.77 -14.84
C TYR A 228 12.37 -4.42 -14.88
N ASP A 229 12.38 -3.67 -13.78
CA ASP A 229 13.06 -2.36 -13.70
C ASP A 229 14.59 -2.51 -13.61
N PHE A 230 15.08 -3.73 -13.30
CA PHE A 230 16.51 -4.04 -13.08
C PHE A 230 17.07 -5.07 -14.06
N SER A 231 16.30 -5.51 -15.05
CA SER A 231 16.80 -6.34 -16.15
C SER A 231 17.68 -5.48 -17.07
N THR A 232 18.89 -5.15 -16.63
CA THR A 232 19.91 -4.64 -17.54
C THR A 232 20.50 -5.85 -18.25
N ASP A 233 20.51 -5.82 -19.59
CA ASP A 233 21.26 -6.76 -20.45
C ASP A 233 22.78 -6.64 -20.29
N SER A 234 23.26 -6.01 -19.22
CA SER A 234 24.68 -5.92 -18.87
C SER A 234 25.09 -7.15 -18.08
N GLU A 235 25.96 -7.97 -18.69
CA GLU A 235 26.59 -9.15 -18.11
C GLU A 235 27.49 -8.87 -16.88
N ASP A 236 27.45 -7.67 -16.32
CA ASP A 236 28.17 -7.30 -15.09
C ASP A 236 27.33 -7.66 -13.86
N GLU A 237 27.37 -8.96 -13.50
CA GLU A 237 26.73 -9.54 -12.30
C GLU A 237 27.26 -9.00 -10.95
N ASP A 238 28.27 -8.11 -10.96
CA ASP A 238 29.03 -7.74 -9.75
C ASP A 238 28.59 -6.44 -9.04
N THR A 239 27.53 -5.74 -9.49
CA THR A 239 27.07 -4.55 -8.77
C THR A 239 25.73 -4.80 -8.08
N ASP A 240 25.80 -5.37 -6.88
CA ASP A 240 24.64 -5.51 -5.96
C ASP A 240 24.02 -4.17 -5.52
N MET A 241 24.69 -3.06 -5.80
CA MET A 241 24.28 -1.72 -5.40
C MET A 241 23.35 -1.09 -6.44
N LEU A 242 22.18 -0.66 -6.00
CA LEU A 242 21.30 0.17 -6.82
C LEU A 242 21.97 1.51 -7.15
N PRO A 243 21.73 2.06 -8.35
CA PRO A 243 22.09 3.45 -8.61
C PRO A 243 21.48 4.35 -7.54
N SER A 244 22.24 5.29 -7.02
CA SER A 244 21.73 6.28 -6.04
C SER A 244 20.48 7.03 -6.55
N THR A 245 20.28 7.06 -7.88
CA THR A 245 19.14 7.64 -8.56
C THR A 245 17.82 6.88 -8.34
N ALA A 246 17.88 5.58 -8.01
CA ALA A 246 16.71 4.74 -7.82
C ALA A 246 15.92 5.14 -6.55
N THR A 247 16.58 5.62 -5.51
CA THR A 247 15.94 5.95 -4.23
C THR A 247 14.87 7.02 -4.38
N LEU A 248 15.19 8.17 -4.99
CA LEU A 248 14.21 9.25 -5.20
C LEU A 248 13.11 8.83 -6.19
N TYR A 249 13.46 8.07 -7.23
CA TYR A 249 12.51 7.54 -8.20
C TYR A 249 11.46 6.65 -7.52
N PHE A 250 11.89 5.67 -6.72
CA PHE A 250 10.95 4.76 -6.05
C PHE A 250 10.20 5.42 -4.89
N ALA A 251 10.83 6.35 -4.16
CA ALA A 251 10.10 7.15 -3.17
C ALA A 251 8.96 7.95 -3.83
N ALA A 252 9.20 8.50 -5.03
CA ALA A 252 8.20 9.22 -5.81
C ALA A 252 7.13 8.28 -6.38
N LEU A 253 7.52 7.08 -6.86
CA LEU A 253 6.61 6.05 -7.37
C LEU A 253 5.65 5.55 -6.27
N LEU A 254 6.16 5.37 -5.07
CA LEU A 254 5.39 4.89 -3.91
C LEU A 254 4.60 6.00 -3.21
N GLY A 255 4.81 7.26 -3.58
CA GLY A 255 4.07 8.40 -3.05
C GLY A 255 4.50 8.88 -1.67
N PHE A 256 5.72 8.56 -1.23
CA PHE A 256 6.25 8.96 0.08
C PHE A 256 6.68 10.43 0.07
N HIS A 257 5.70 11.31 0.30
CA HIS A 257 5.88 12.76 0.19
C HIS A 257 6.99 13.30 1.12
N GLY A 258 6.98 12.92 2.38
CA GLY A 258 7.96 13.38 3.36
C GLY A 258 9.36 12.82 3.09
N LEU A 259 9.48 11.57 2.60
CA LEU A 259 10.77 11.01 2.17
C LEU A 259 11.30 11.72 0.94
N VAL A 260 10.46 11.97 -0.08
CA VAL A 260 10.83 12.73 -1.29
C VAL A 260 11.32 14.12 -0.91
N GLU A 261 10.64 14.84 -0.01
CA GLU A 261 11.06 16.16 0.46
C GLU A 261 12.48 16.12 1.06
N ARG A 262 12.77 15.16 1.92
CA ARG A 262 14.11 14.99 2.52
C ARG A 262 15.19 14.63 1.49
N LEU A 263 14.87 13.72 0.57
CA LEU A 263 15.80 13.27 -0.47
C LEU A 263 16.16 14.39 -1.45
N VAL A 264 15.16 15.19 -1.88
CA VAL A 264 15.39 16.32 -2.79
C VAL A 264 16.27 17.40 -2.14
N VAL A 265 16.08 17.67 -0.85
CA VAL A 265 16.96 18.62 -0.12
C VAL A 265 18.37 18.07 0.00
N LYS A 266 18.52 16.75 0.27
CA LYS A 266 19.83 16.09 0.44
C LYS A 266 20.59 15.98 -0.90
N GLN A 267 19.88 15.69 -2.00
CA GLN A 267 20.46 15.38 -3.31
C GLN A 267 19.62 15.99 -4.44
N PRO A 268 19.60 17.31 -4.59
CA PRO A 268 18.71 18.02 -5.54
C PRO A 268 18.94 17.62 -7.00
N GLN A 269 20.16 17.19 -7.37
CA GLN A 269 20.48 16.74 -8.73
C GLN A 269 19.69 15.49 -9.16
N GLN A 270 19.23 14.65 -8.24
CA GLN A 270 18.50 13.43 -8.55
C GLN A 270 17.12 13.69 -9.18
N VAL A 271 16.58 14.90 -9.01
CA VAL A 271 15.27 15.28 -9.56
C VAL A 271 15.22 15.13 -11.09
N HIS A 272 16.37 15.27 -11.76
CA HIS A 272 16.48 15.25 -13.23
C HIS A 272 16.96 13.90 -13.78
N LEU A 273 17.40 13.00 -12.92
CA LEU A 273 18.04 11.76 -13.37
C LEU A 273 17.00 10.67 -13.65
N LEU A 274 17.32 9.80 -14.61
CA LEU A 274 16.54 8.58 -14.85
C LEU A 274 16.83 7.58 -13.72
N GLY A 275 15.78 7.13 -13.07
CA GLY A 275 15.91 6.26 -11.88
C GLY A 275 15.28 4.88 -12.01
N GLY A 276 14.54 4.62 -13.11
CA GLY A 276 13.88 3.35 -13.38
C GLY A 276 13.19 3.34 -14.74
N HIS A 277 12.42 2.30 -15.03
CA HIS A 277 11.79 2.07 -16.33
C HIS A 277 10.94 3.25 -16.84
N CYS A 278 10.18 3.90 -15.95
CA CYS A 278 9.31 5.01 -16.36
C CYS A 278 10.06 6.33 -16.63
N GLY A 279 11.31 6.47 -16.20
CA GLY A 279 12.09 7.68 -16.47
C GLY A 279 12.54 8.47 -15.22
N THR A 280 12.22 9.76 -15.12
CA THR A 280 12.61 10.60 -13.96
C THR A 280 11.66 10.41 -12.76
N PRO A 281 12.02 10.89 -11.56
CA PRO A 281 11.11 10.86 -10.40
C PRO A 281 9.74 11.51 -10.66
N LEU A 282 9.66 12.53 -11.54
CA LEU A 282 8.39 13.12 -11.93
C LEU A 282 7.52 12.13 -12.73
N HIS A 283 8.11 11.37 -13.65
CA HIS A 283 7.40 10.30 -14.35
C HIS A 283 6.87 9.24 -13.37
N ALA A 284 7.70 8.83 -12.40
CA ALA A 284 7.34 7.86 -11.38
C ALA A 284 6.16 8.33 -10.52
N SER A 285 6.21 9.60 -10.06
CA SER A 285 5.14 10.17 -9.22
C SER A 285 3.79 10.24 -9.95
N VAL A 286 3.79 10.60 -11.23
CA VAL A 286 2.54 10.66 -12.03
C VAL A 286 2.04 9.27 -12.42
N TYR A 287 2.95 8.30 -12.63
CA TYR A 287 2.59 6.90 -12.87
C TYR A 287 1.90 6.30 -11.62
N GLY A 288 2.44 6.57 -10.43
CA GLY A 288 1.82 6.17 -9.15
C GLY A 288 0.55 6.96 -8.80
N GLY A 289 0.21 8.03 -9.53
CA GLY A 289 -0.97 8.85 -9.26
C GLY A 289 -0.79 9.89 -8.14
N HIS A 290 0.45 10.16 -7.71
CA HIS A 290 0.80 10.98 -6.54
C HIS A 290 1.02 12.45 -6.92
N ILE A 291 -0.07 13.20 -7.05
CA ILE A 291 -0.03 14.60 -7.51
C ILE A 291 0.74 15.52 -6.55
N GLU A 292 0.64 15.30 -5.25
CA GLU A 292 1.34 16.09 -4.23
C GLU A 292 2.87 15.92 -4.36
N VAL A 293 3.34 14.71 -4.61
CA VAL A 293 4.75 14.41 -4.88
C VAL A 293 5.21 15.05 -6.19
N ALA A 294 4.38 14.97 -7.24
CA ALA A 294 4.67 15.62 -8.51
C ALA A 294 4.80 17.14 -8.36
N GLN A 295 3.93 17.78 -7.56
CA GLN A 295 4.00 19.20 -7.23
C GLN A 295 5.30 19.56 -6.50
N LEU A 296 5.67 18.75 -5.51
CA LEU A 296 6.91 18.91 -4.77
C LEU A 296 8.14 18.83 -5.70
N LEU A 297 8.19 17.83 -6.58
CA LEU A 297 9.29 17.68 -7.54
C LEU A 297 9.39 18.87 -8.50
N LEU A 298 8.27 19.40 -9.02
CA LEU A 298 8.27 20.62 -9.85
C LEU A 298 8.75 21.84 -9.08
N ALA A 299 8.35 22.00 -7.81
CA ALA A 299 8.81 23.10 -6.95
C ALA A 299 10.34 23.07 -6.75
N HIS A 300 10.95 21.88 -6.87
CA HIS A 300 12.40 21.67 -6.79
C HIS A 300 13.07 21.55 -8.17
N GLY A 301 12.41 22.03 -9.22
CA GLY A 301 13.00 22.20 -10.53
C GLY A 301 12.89 21.02 -11.49
N ALA A 302 12.06 20.01 -11.19
CA ALA A 302 11.79 18.95 -12.17
C ALA A 302 11.25 19.58 -13.48
N ASP A 303 11.69 19.07 -14.63
CA ASP A 303 11.16 19.50 -15.92
C ASP A 303 9.82 18.80 -16.19
N ILE A 304 8.76 19.59 -16.32
CA ILE A 304 7.40 19.11 -16.62
C ILE A 304 7.32 18.39 -17.97
N ASN A 305 8.24 18.69 -18.87
CA ASN A 305 8.38 18.09 -20.20
C ASN A 305 9.58 17.11 -20.27
N SER A 306 10.09 16.66 -19.12
CA SER A 306 11.16 15.66 -19.06
C SER A 306 10.80 14.44 -19.91
N ARG A 307 11.82 13.77 -20.44
CA ARG A 307 11.64 12.62 -21.34
C ARG A 307 12.21 11.35 -20.70
N SER A 308 11.46 10.25 -20.79
CA SER A 308 11.94 8.91 -20.44
C SER A 308 12.86 8.35 -21.54
N ALA A 309 13.36 7.13 -21.36
CA ALA A 309 14.13 6.43 -22.38
C ALA A 309 13.35 6.19 -23.70
N LEU A 310 12.02 6.18 -23.65
CA LEU A 310 11.13 6.07 -24.81
C LEU A 310 10.60 7.45 -25.28
N ASP A 311 11.22 8.54 -24.86
CA ASP A 311 10.77 9.93 -25.11
C ASP A 311 9.35 10.22 -24.58
N LEU A 312 8.81 9.40 -23.69
CA LEU A 312 7.53 9.67 -23.03
C LEU A 312 7.70 10.88 -22.08
N THR A 313 6.72 11.77 -22.08
CA THR A 313 6.61 12.83 -21.07
C THR A 313 5.63 12.40 -19.97
N PRO A 314 5.64 13.07 -18.79
CA PRO A 314 4.64 12.82 -17.74
C PRO A 314 3.20 12.87 -18.26
N LEU A 315 2.93 13.74 -19.27
CA LEU A 315 1.61 13.85 -19.88
C LEU A 315 1.22 12.62 -20.71
N HIS A 316 2.16 11.94 -21.36
CA HIS A 316 1.89 10.67 -22.05
C HIS A 316 1.41 9.61 -21.06
N ILE A 317 2.16 9.42 -19.95
CA ILE A 317 1.87 8.44 -18.92
C ILE A 317 0.49 8.69 -18.30
N THR A 318 0.23 9.93 -17.87
CA THR A 318 -1.06 10.27 -17.25
C THR A 318 -2.24 10.17 -18.21
N SER A 319 -2.00 10.36 -19.50
CA SER A 319 -3.01 10.19 -20.55
C SER A 319 -3.36 8.71 -20.77
N GLU A 320 -2.37 7.83 -20.69
CA GLU A 320 -2.55 6.38 -20.74
C GLU A 320 -3.29 5.85 -19.50
N MET A 321 -2.92 6.34 -18.32
CA MET A 321 -3.51 5.92 -17.04
C MET A 321 -4.92 6.51 -16.79
N GLY A 322 -5.34 7.51 -17.56
CA GLY A 322 -6.66 8.16 -17.38
C GLY A 322 -6.74 9.10 -16.17
N TYR A 323 -5.61 9.58 -15.65
CA TYR A 323 -5.57 10.42 -14.44
C TYR A 323 -5.96 11.86 -14.74
N LEU A 324 -7.23 12.12 -15.01
CA LEU A 324 -7.78 13.40 -15.44
C LEU A 324 -7.33 14.59 -14.56
N LYS A 325 -7.26 14.41 -13.25
CA LYS A 325 -6.82 15.47 -12.31
C LYS A 325 -5.36 15.87 -12.56
N ILE A 326 -4.49 14.87 -12.77
CA ILE A 326 -3.05 15.08 -13.02
C ILE A 326 -2.85 15.65 -14.42
N VAL A 327 -3.55 15.14 -15.44
CA VAL A 327 -3.54 15.69 -16.80
C VAL A 327 -3.87 17.19 -16.79
N LYS A 328 -4.99 17.56 -16.14
CA LYS A 328 -5.40 18.97 -15.99
C LYS A 328 -4.33 19.81 -15.31
N TRP A 329 -3.71 19.28 -14.25
CA TRP A 329 -2.68 19.97 -13.52
C TRP A 329 -1.41 20.14 -14.35
N LEU A 330 -0.93 19.10 -15.07
CA LEU A 330 0.21 19.18 -15.98
C LEU A 330 0.01 20.22 -17.08
N LEU A 331 -1.14 20.20 -17.74
CA LEU A 331 -1.47 21.17 -18.80
C LEU A 331 -1.50 22.61 -18.29
N ASN A 332 -2.07 22.85 -17.10
CA ASN A 332 -2.09 24.17 -16.48
C ASN A 332 -0.69 24.66 -16.06
N ASN A 333 0.27 23.77 -15.87
CA ASN A 333 1.66 24.11 -15.53
C ASN A 333 2.61 24.06 -16.74
N GLY A 334 2.08 24.03 -17.97
CA GLY A 334 2.88 24.19 -19.18
C GLY A 334 3.39 22.89 -19.81
N ALA A 335 2.77 21.75 -19.49
CA ALA A 335 3.07 20.52 -20.23
C ALA A 335 2.71 20.68 -21.71
N ASN A 336 3.62 20.27 -22.59
CA ASN A 336 3.40 20.34 -24.03
C ASN A 336 2.45 19.22 -24.48
N VAL A 337 1.23 19.60 -24.85
CA VAL A 337 0.16 18.70 -25.26
C VAL A 337 0.46 17.90 -26.53
N ASN A 338 1.42 18.39 -27.36
CA ASN A 338 1.81 17.79 -28.63
C ASN A 338 3.24 17.21 -28.63
N SER A 339 3.80 16.94 -27.46
CA SER A 339 5.07 16.19 -27.38
C SER A 339 4.94 14.84 -28.05
N GLN A 340 5.96 14.43 -28.81
CA GLN A 340 6.00 13.14 -29.47
C GLN A 340 6.95 12.18 -28.74
N ASP A 341 6.56 10.91 -28.62
CA ASP A 341 7.41 9.81 -28.17
C ASP A 341 8.31 9.31 -29.33
N VAL A 342 9.12 8.28 -29.08
CA VAL A 342 9.99 7.64 -30.12
C VAL A 342 9.20 7.09 -31.32
N ARG A 343 7.89 6.86 -31.20
CA ARG A 343 7.00 6.37 -32.26
C ARG A 343 6.26 7.51 -32.97
N GLY A 344 6.51 8.76 -32.58
CA GLY A 344 5.79 9.94 -33.08
C GLY A 344 4.38 10.07 -32.48
N HIS A 345 4.03 9.32 -31.46
CA HIS A 345 2.72 9.41 -30.81
C HIS A 345 2.71 10.58 -29.81
N VAL A 346 1.62 11.33 -29.81
CA VAL A 346 1.35 12.40 -28.81
C VAL A 346 0.44 11.87 -27.69
N PRO A 347 0.31 12.55 -26.54
CA PRO A 347 -0.54 12.11 -25.43
C PRO A 347 -1.98 11.75 -25.82
N LEU A 348 -2.52 12.39 -26.89
CA LEU A 348 -3.84 12.07 -27.40
C LEU A 348 -3.94 10.62 -27.93
N HIS A 349 -2.90 10.07 -28.56
CA HIS A 349 -2.89 8.67 -29.02
C HIS A 349 -3.04 7.71 -27.83
N PHE A 350 -2.33 7.96 -26.72
CA PHE A 350 -2.36 7.14 -25.52
C PHE A 350 -3.73 7.16 -24.86
N SER A 351 -4.33 8.34 -24.66
CA SER A 351 -5.66 8.44 -24.07
C SER A 351 -6.75 7.82 -24.95
N VAL A 352 -6.61 7.90 -26.26
CA VAL A 352 -7.53 7.28 -27.22
C VAL A 352 -7.41 5.75 -27.19
N SER A 353 -6.18 5.23 -27.24
CA SER A 353 -5.92 3.79 -27.20
C SER A 353 -6.42 3.15 -25.90
N ALA A 354 -6.26 3.85 -24.77
CA ALA A 354 -6.73 3.41 -23.45
C ALA A 354 -8.23 3.66 -23.18
N GLY A 355 -8.93 4.40 -24.06
CA GLY A 355 -10.36 4.64 -23.94
C GLY A 355 -10.77 5.73 -22.95
N HIS A 356 -9.85 6.64 -22.56
CA HIS A 356 -10.09 7.68 -21.55
C HIS A 356 -10.73 8.94 -22.15
N LEU A 357 -12.04 8.93 -22.34
CA LEU A 357 -12.81 9.96 -23.04
C LEU A 357 -12.64 11.37 -22.43
N ASP A 358 -12.68 11.49 -21.10
CA ASP A 358 -12.55 12.77 -20.40
C ASP A 358 -11.15 13.38 -20.56
N VAL A 359 -10.11 12.52 -20.55
CA VAL A 359 -8.74 12.93 -20.83
C VAL A 359 -8.61 13.44 -22.26
N CYS A 360 -9.18 12.73 -23.25
CA CYS A 360 -9.19 13.18 -24.65
C CYS A 360 -9.86 14.54 -24.80
N ARG A 361 -11.03 14.76 -24.18
CA ARG A 361 -11.68 16.08 -24.17
C ARG A 361 -10.79 17.17 -23.62
N MET A 362 -10.08 16.85 -22.53
CA MET A 362 -9.16 17.79 -21.88
C MET A 362 -7.97 18.13 -22.78
N LEU A 363 -7.34 17.12 -23.41
CA LEU A 363 -6.22 17.33 -24.34
C LEU A 363 -6.65 18.13 -25.57
N LEU A 364 -7.77 17.80 -26.20
CA LEU A 364 -8.32 18.53 -27.34
C LEU A 364 -8.63 19.99 -27.00
N LYS A 365 -9.22 20.24 -25.82
CA LYS A 365 -9.45 21.61 -25.32
C LYS A 365 -8.17 22.42 -25.19
N HIS A 366 -7.04 21.78 -24.91
CA HIS A 366 -5.73 22.44 -24.79
C HIS A 366 -4.92 22.39 -26.08
N GLY A 367 -5.55 22.08 -27.23
CA GLY A 367 -4.91 22.17 -28.55
C GLY A 367 -4.14 20.93 -28.98
N ALA A 368 -4.51 19.75 -28.46
CA ALA A 368 -3.95 18.50 -28.99
C ALA A 368 -4.24 18.35 -30.47
N GLY A 369 -3.23 17.98 -31.23
CA GLY A 369 -3.34 17.77 -32.68
C GLY A 369 -4.13 16.53 -33.02
N VAL A 370 -5.41 16.67 -33.44
CA VAL A 370 -6.30 15.54 -33.77
C VAL A 370 -5.78 14.71 -34.96
N ASN A 371 -4.99 15.34 -35.85
CA ASN A 371 -4.45 14.71 -37.06
C ASN A 371 -2.94 14.40 -36.97
N THR A 372 -2.36 14.45 -35.78
CA THR A 372 -0.94 14.10 -35.61
C THR A 372 -0.74 12.64 -36.00
N ARG A 373 0.28 12.38 -36.83
CA ARG A 373 0.61 11.05 -37.32
C ARG A 373 1.82 10.50 -36.57
N GLY A 374 1.69 9.31 -36.06
CA GLY A 374 2.83 8.51 -35.61
C GLY A 374 3.70 8.06 -36.79
N ASN A 375 4.88 7.51 -36.52
CA ASN A 375 5.85 7.08 -37.54
C ASN A 375 5.31 6.00 -38.48
N THR A 376 4.30 5.23 -38.04
CA THR A 376 3.58 4.24 -38.86
C THR A 376 2.40 4.81 -39.63
N GLY A 377 2.20 6.14 -39.62
CA GLY A 377 1.04 6.82 -40.19
C GLY A 377 -0.24 6.71 -39.36
N SER A 378 -0.16 6.17 -38.14
CA SER A 378 -1.28 6.08 -37.20
C SER A 378 -1.73 7.47 -36.74
N THR A 379 -3.04 7.70 -36.72
CA THR A 379 -3.66 8.93 -36.18
C THR A 379 -4.51 8.57 -34.97
N PRO A 380 -4.82 9.52 -34.04
CA PRO A 380 -5.74 9.24 -32.95
C PRO A 380 -7.07 8.64 -33.40
N PHE A 381 -7.60 9.11 -34.54
CA PHE A 381 -8.83 8.55 -35.12
C PHE A 381 -8.69 7.07 -35.52
N LEU A 382 -7.58 6.71 -36.17
CA LEU A 382 -7.33 5.31 -36.56
C LEU A 382 -7.13 4.42 -35.36
N GLU A 383 -6.51 4.91 -34.28
CA GLU A 383 -6.38 4.16 -33.02
C GLU A 383 -7.76 3.94 -32.36
N ALA A 384 -8.61 4.98 -32.29
CA ALA A 384 -9.98 4.85 -31.79
C ALA A 384 -10.78 3.80 -32.58
N TRP A 385 -10.61 3.83 -33.92
CA TRP A 385 -11.28 2.86 -34.81
C TRP A 385 -10.82 1.44 -34.57
N LYS A 386 -9.49 1.20 -34.48
CA LYS A 386 -8.91 -0.11 -34.22
C LYS A 386 -9.33 -0.67 -32.85
N SER A 387 -9.39 0.19 -31.82
CA SER A 387 -9.76 -0.19 -30.45
C SER A 387 -11.28 -0.32 -30.26
N GLY A 388 -12.10 0.08 -31.26
CA GLY A 388 -13.55 -0.01 -31.18
C GLY A 388 -14.22 0.97 -30.20
N HIS A 389 -13.55 2.06 -29.83
CA HIS A 389 -14.06 3.06 -28.90
C HIS A 389 -15.04 4.02 -29.58
N THR A 390 -16.32 3.67 -29.67
CA THR A 390 -17.35 4.43 -30.40
C THR A 390 -17.52 5.87 -29.91
N ASP A 391 -17.55 6.09 -28.59
CA ASP A 391 -17.70 7.42 -28.01
C ASP A 391 -16.49 8.32 -28.34
N MET A 392 -15.30 7.72 -28.41
CA MET A 392 -14.07 8.39 -28.81
C MET A 392 -14.09 8.78 -30.29
N ILE A 393 -14.58 7.88 -31.14
CA ILE A 393 -14.77 8.15 -32.58
C ILE A 393 -15.72 9.35 -32.77
N CYS A 394 -16.84 9.37 -32.05
CA CYS A 394 -17.79 10.50 -32.09
C CYS A 394 -17.13 11.80 -31.64
N LEU A 395 -16.38 11.78 -30.54
CA LEU A 395 -15.68 12.96 -30.04
C LEU A 395 -14.64 13.48 -31.06
N LEU A 396 -13.84 12.58 -31.65
CA LEU A 396 -12.84 13.00 -32.63
C LEU A 396 -13.47 13.55 -33.91
N LEU A 397 -14.60 13.01 -34.36
CA LEU A 397 -15.35 13.54 -35.53
C LEU A 397 -15.80 14.97 -35.36
N GLU A 398 -16.11 15.40 -34.14
CA GLU A 398 -16.43 16.81 -33.84
C GLU A 398 -15.24 17.76 -34.10
N HIS A 399 -13.99 17.22 -34.15
CA HIS A 399 -12.76 18.00 -34.34
C HIS A 399 -12.13 17.84 -35.73
N ASN A 400 -12.90 17.39 -36.73
CA ASN A 400 -12.48 17.21 -38.13
C ASN A 400 -11.21 16.34 -38.30
N PRO A 401 -11.25 15.06 -37.91
CA PRO A 401 -10.12 14.17 -38.06
C PRO A 401 -9.88 13.80 -39.53
N ASP A 402 -8.61 13.56 -39.87
CA ASP A 402 -8.26 12.93 -41.13
C ASP A 402 -8.64 11.44 -41.07
N VAL A 403 -9.70 11.09 -41.76
CA VAL A 403 -10.24 9.72 -41.83
C VAL A 403 -9.60 8.86 -42.91
N THR A 404 -8.71 9.45 -43.72
CA THR A 404 -8.04 8.72 -44.80
C THR A 404 -6.99 7.79 -44.25
N SER A 405 -7.15 6.48 -44.47
CA SER A 405 -6.13 5.51 -44.15
C SER A 405 -4.87 5.83 -44.95
N GLY A 406 -3.74 6.07 -44.25
CA GLY A 406 -2.45 6.29 -44.87
C GLY A 406 -2.05 5.08 -45.75
N LYS A 407 -2.39 5.15 -47.00
CA LYS A 407 -1.74 4.37 -48.06
C LYS A 407 -0.69 5.29 -48.66
N THR A 408 0.52 5.20 -48.18
CA THR A 408 1.73 5.50 -48.95
C THR A 408 2.76 4.44 -48.58
#